data_e1e51ac951cd400621a0936f80089a2d
#
_entry.id   e1e51ac951cd400621a0936f80089a2d
#
_cell.length_a   1.000
_cell.length_b   1.000
_cell.length_c   1.000
_cell.angle_alpha   90.00
_cell.angle_beta   90.00
_cell.angle_gamma   90.00
#
_symmetry.space_group_name_H-M   'P 1'
#
loop_
_entity.id
_entity.type
_entity.pdbx_description
1 polymer ?
#
loop_
_entity_poly.entity_id
_entity_poly.type
_entity_poly.pdbx_seq_one_letter_code
_entity_poly.pdbx_strand_id
1 'polypeptide(L)'
;AAASNPLTPAFTPAAYVLRFLGSGTSRVILGACFASLAGLWVWRDVEWRTLVTQLNDLSVPYVLASLSLFSIAMAVRVYRWQVLFLGEKLPFHRLLLIQNAGIGLNSLSPVRVVGEAAQFVLLTLRYRVKREDAVATLGIQRVLDFVVGGLLLSIGLVFVPALQDFTWYILGSITMAFLSIGAVGLVIWSKGVPGLNRFPLLVSTAGSLRHLIRARSQLASSVGLTLGYWLLLGLSAWVLASGMGIEISILV
;
A
#
# COMPACT_ATOMS: atom_id res chain seq x y z
N ALA A 1 47.23 -37.87 -34.65
CA ALA A 1 46.29 -36.76 -34.38
C ALA A 1 45.21 -37.27 -33.40
N ALA A 2 45.43 -37.05 -32.12
CA ALA A 2 44.41 -37.38 -31.07
C ALA A 2 43.45 -36.20 -30.91
N ALA A 3 42.19 -36.45 -31.22
CA ALA A 3 41.13 -35.50 -30.99
C ALA A 3 40.87 -35.35 -29.48
N SER A 4 41.10 -34.16 -28.94
CA SER A 4 40.75 -33.78 -27.57
C SER A 4 39.22 -33.67 -27.43
N ASN A 5 38.68 -34.53 -26.59
CA ASN A 5 37.28 -34.56 -26.21
C ASN A 5 36.95 -33.29 -25.38
N PRO A 6 35.96 -32.44 -25.75
CA PRO A 6 35.60 -31.29 -24.93
C PRO A 6 34.91 -31.78 -23.66
N LEU A 7 35.50 -31.41 -22.54
CA LEU A 7 35.03 -31.67 -21.19
C LEU A 7 33.56 -31.20 -21.03
N THR A 8 32.66 -32.16 -20.82
CA THR A 8 31.31 -31.89 -20.33
C THR A 8 31.43 -31.08 -19.03
N PRO A 9 30.74 -29.95 -18.89
CA PRO A 9 30.79 -29.18 -17.66
C PRO A 9 30.23 -30.02 -16.50
N ALA A 10 31.08 -30.25 -15.50
CA ALA A 10 30.68 -30.95 -14.27
C ALA A 10 29.51 -30.21 -13.63
N PHE A 11 28.34 -30.81 -13.72
CA PHE A 11 27.11 -30.31 -13.05
C PHE A 11 27.30 -30.47 -11.55
N THR A 12 27.73 -29.39 -10.88
CA THR A 12 27.80 -29.36 -9.43
C THR A 12 26.37 -29.19 -8.84
N PRO A 13 26.00 -29.92 -7.78
CA PRO A 13 24.69 -29.80 -7.12
C PRO A 13 24.36 -28.36 -6.74
N ALA A 14 25.36 -27.55 -6.41
CA ALA A 14 25.25 -26.14 -6.12
C ALA A 14 24.68 -25.30 -7.29
N ALA A 15 25.08 -25.64 -8.54
CA ALA A 15 24.56 -24.93 -9.71
C ALA A 15 23.06 -25.23 -9.96
N TYR A 16 22.60 -26.43 -9.60
CA TYR A 16 21.19 -26.81 -9.68
C TYR A 16 20.35 -26.04 -8.63
N VAL A 17 20.85 -25.96 -7.40
CA VAL A 17 20.19 -25.21 -6.30
C VAL A 17 20.12 -23.72 -6.65
N LEU A 18 21.19 -23.13 -7.15
CA LEU A 18 21.20 -21.72 -7.56
C LEU A 18 20.27 -21.43 -8.75
N ARG A 19 20.19 -22.35 -9.71
CA ARG A 19 19.26 -22.24 -10.84
C ARG A 19 17.80 -22.42 -10.39
N PHE A 20 17.56 -23.35 -9.46
CA PHE A 20 16.24 -23.55 -8.85
C PHE A 20 15.82 -22.30 -8.06
N LEU A 21 16.68 -21.76 -7.20
CA LEU A 21 16.41 -20.52 -6.43
C LEU A 21 16.25 -19.28 -7.32
N GLY A 22 16.81 -19.28 -8.52
CA GLY A 22 16.68 -18.23 -9.54
C GLY A 22 15.40 -18.31 -10.36
N SER A 23 14.68 -19.45 -10.37
CA SER A 23 13.47 -19.62 -11.16
C SER A 23 12.27 -18.92 -10.51
N GLY A 24 11.36 -18.36 -11.33
CA GLY A 24 10.13 -17.73 -10.81
C GLY A 24 9.27 -18.69 -9.99
N THR A 25 9.22 -19.95 -10.40
CA THR A 25 8.45 -21.01 -9.73
C THR A 25 8.97 -21.32 -8.33
N SER A 26 10.30 -21.39 -8.13
CA SER A 26 10.86 -21.66 -6.80
C SER A 26 10.64 -20.51 -5.82
N ARG A 27 10.64 -19.26 -6.28
CA ARG A 27 10.31 -18.09 -5.45
C ARG A 27 8.87 -18.14 -4.98
N VAL A 28 7.94 -18.55 -5.86
CA VAL A 28 6.53 -18.74 -5.48
C VAL A 28 6.38 -19.87 -4.47
N ILE A 29 7.05 -21.01 -4.69
CA ILE A 29 7.01 -22.15 -3.76
C ILE A 29 7.61 -21.76 -2.40
N LEU A 30 8.77 -21.12 -2.37
CA LEU A 30 9.40 -20.64 -1.14
C LEU A 30 8.52 -19.62 -0.40
N GLY A 31 7.91 -18.70 -1.14
CA GLY A 31 6.96 -17.73 -0.58
C GLY A 31 5.72 -18.42 0.00
N ALA A 32 5.16 -19.41 -0.70
CA ALA A 32 4.02 -20.19 -0.22
C ALA A 32 4.39 -21.04 1.01
N CYS A 33 5.56 -21.69 1.01
CA CYS A 33 6.06 -22.42 2.17
C CYS A 33 6.26 -21.51 3.38
N PHE A 34 6.88 -20.34 3.19
CA PHE A 34 7.08 -19.36 4.26
C PHE A 34 5.74 -18.84 4.81
N ALA A 35 4.80 -18.50 3.93
CA ALA A 35 3.46 -18.05 4.32
C ALA A 35 2.69 -19.14 5.07
N SER A 36 2.81 -20.41 4.63
CA SER A 36 2.19 -21.55 5.30
C SER A 36 2.80 -21.79 6.68
N LEU A 37 4.13 -21.73 6.82
CA LEU A 37 4.81 -21.86 8.11
C LEU A 37 4.46 -20.73 9.06
N ALA A 38 4.42 -19.49 8.57
CA ALA A 38 4.00 -18.33 9.36
C ALA A 38 2.51 -18.46 9.76
N GLY A 39 1.67 -18.91 8.85
CA GLY A 39 0.26 -19.20 9.13
C GLY A 39 0.08 -20.27 10.19
N LEU A 40 0.81 -21.38 10.11
CA LEU A 40 0.79 -22.46 11.10
C LEU A 40 1.30 -21.99 12.47
N TRP A 41 2.34 -21.13 12.48
CA TRP A 41 2.87 -20.56 13.71
C TRP A 41 1.85 -19.66 14.40
N VAL A 42 1.21 -18.76 13.66
CA VAL A 42 0.12 -17.92 14.18
C VAL A 42 -1.07 -18.76 14.61
N TRP A 43 -1.43 -19.79 13.80
CA TRP A 43 -2.54 -20.70 14.11
C TRP A 43 -2.38 -21.41 15.45
N ARG A 44 -1.15 -21.77 15.82
CA ARG A 44 -0.83 -22.48 17.07
C ARG A 44 -1.11 -21.63 18.31
N ASP A 45 -0.88 -20.30 18.22
CA ASP A 45 -1.00 -19.39 19.35
C ASP A 45 -2.40 -18.75 19.46
N VAL A 46 -3.31 -19.06 18.52
CA VAL A 46 -4.69 -18.56 18.54
C VAL A 46 -5.54 -19.42 19.49
N GLU A 47 -6.14 -18.79 20.48
CA GLU A 47 -7.14 -19.39 21.35
C GLU A 47 -8.49 -19.53 20.62
N TRP A 48 -8.63 -20.57 19.82
CA TRP A 48 -9.80 -20.81 18.96
C TRP A 48 -11.14 -20.80 19.71
N ARG A 49 -11.15 -21.31 20.95
CA ARG A 49 -12.37 -21.33 21.77
C ARG A 49 -12.82 -19.90 22.10
N THR A 50 -11.91 -19.05 22.54
CA THR A 50 -12.17 -17.66 22.87
C THR A 50 -12.60 -16.89 21.62
N LEU A 51 -11.94 -17.14 20.48
CA LEU A 51 -12.28 -16.52 19.22
C LEU A 51 -13.67 -16.91 18.71
N VAL A 52 -14.05 -18.20 18.80
CA VAL A 52 -15.37 -18.68 18.40
C VAL A 52 -16.47 -18.14 19.32
N THR A 53 -16.24 -18.07 20.63
CA THR A 53 -17.22 -17.47 21.55
C THR A 53 -17.42 -15.98 21.24
N GLN A 54 -16.35 -15.22 21.05
CA GLN A 54 -16.44 -13.81 20.68
C GLN A 54 -17.14 -13.59 19.32
N LEU A 55 -16.92 -14.49 18.35
CA LEU A 55 -17.61 -14.43 17.06
C LEU A 55 -19.12 -14.76 17.19
N ASN A 56 -19.50 -15.68 18.08
CA ASN A 56 -20.91 -16.00 18.31
C ASN A 56 -21.66 -14.86 19.02
N ASP A 57 -20.97 -14.11 19.86
CA ASP A 57 -21.52 -12.94 20.56
C ASP A 57 -21.57 -11.71 19.65
N LEU A 58 -20.96 -11.78 18.47
CA LEU A 58 -20.90 -10.65 17.53
C LEU A 58 -22.27 -10.35 16.93
N SER A 59 -22.76 -9.16 17.19
CA SER A 59 -24.04 -8.70 16.66
C SER A 59 -23.99 -8.46 15.15
N VAL A 60 -24.79 -9.22 14.39
CA VAL A 60 -24.85 -9.13 12.91
C VAL A 60 -25.08 -7.72 12.38
N PRO A 61 -25.96 -6.86 12.98
CA PRO A 61 -26.10 -5.47 12.56
C PRO A 61 -24.81 -4.66 12.59
N TYR A 62 -23.97 -4.85 13.61
CA TYR A 62 -22.68 -4.15 13.73
C TYR A 62 -21.70 -4.60 12.64
N VAL A 63 -21.66 -5.89 12.31
CA VAL A 63 -20.85 -6.42 11.20
C VAL A 63 -21.28 -5.80 9.88
N LEU A 64 -22.58 -5.78 9.59
CA LEU A 64 -23.10 -5.22 8.36
C LEU A 64 -22.86 -3.71 8.28
N ALA A 65 -23.01 -2.98 9.38
CA ALA A 65 -22.72 -1.55 9.44
C ALA A 65 -21.21 -1.29 9.20
N SER A 66 -20.34 -2.02 9.88
CA SER A 66 -18.88 -1.92 9.71
C SER A 66 -18.47 -2.24 8.26
N LEU A 67 -18.98 -3.32 7.68
CA LEU A 67 -18.69 -3.71 6.30
C LEU A 67 -19.17 -2.67 5.30
N SER A 68 -20.33 -2.06 5.55
CA SER A 68 -20.87 -0.97 4.73
C SER A 68 -19.96 0.27 4.78
N LEU A 69 -19.56 0.69 5.98
CA LEU A 69 -18.63 1.81 6.19
C LEU A 69 -17.28 1.55 5.53
N PHE A 70 -16.73 0.33 5.69
CA PHE A 70 -15.50 -0.08 5.03
C PHE A 70 -15.61 -0.02 3.50
N SER A 71 -16.73 -0.51 2.95
CA SER A 71 -16.98 -0.48 1.50
C SER A 71 -17.06 0.96 0.98
N ILE A 72 -17.72 1.85 1.71
CA ILE A 72 -17.76 3.29 1.40
C ILE A 72 -16.35 3.89 1.48
N ALA A 73 -15.58 3.56 2.52
CA ALA A 73 -14.20 4.02 2.65
C ALA A 73 -13.34 3.60 1.44
N MET A 74 -13.48 2.34 0.97
CA MET A 74 -12.79 1.86 -0.23
C MET A 74 -13.23 2.61 -1.49
N ALA A 75 -14.52 2.91 -1.63
CA ALA A 75 -15.04 3.71 -2.73
C ALA A 75 -14.47 5.14 -2.71
N VAL A 76 -14.43 5.79 -1.54
CA VAL A 76 -13.81 7.12 -1.35
C VAL A 76 -12.34 7.09 -1.71
N ARG A 77 -11.60 6.06 -1.31
CA ARG A 77 -10.18 5.88 -1.66
C ARG A 77 -9.96 5.79 -3.17
N VAL A 78 -10.81 5.05 -3.89
CA VAL A 78 -10.75 4.94 -5.35
C VAL A 78 -11.11 6.27 -6.02
N TYR A 79 -12.16 6.95 -5.53
CA TYR A 79 -12.58 8.24 -6.06
C TYR A 79 -11.49 9.31 -5.85
N ARG A 80 -10.84 9.33 -4.69
CA ARG A 80 -9.65 10.15 -4.43
C ARG A 80 -8.58 9.96 -5.51
N TRP A 81 -8.31 8.70 -5.88
CA TRP A 81 -7.33 8.40 -6.92
C TRP A 81 -7.78 8.90 -8.29
N GLN A 82 -9.07 8.73 -8.60
CA GLN A 82 -9.64 9.23 -9.85
C GLN A 82 -9.49 10.75 -10.00
N VAL A 83 -9.66 11.52 -8.93
CA VAL A 83 -9.49 12.99 -8.92
C VAL A 83 -8.06 13.41 -9.25
N LEU A 84 -7.06 12.58 -8.96
CA LEU A 84 -5.65 12.86 -9.26
C LEU A 84 -5.29 12.67 -10.74
N PHE A 85 -6.13 11.99 -11.55
CA PHE A 85 -5.92 11.88 -12.99
C PHE A 85 -6.47 13.12 -13.70
N LEU A 86 -5.58 14.08 -14.02
CA LEU A 86 -5.97 15.36 -14.66
C LEU A 86 -6.19 15.23 -16.16
N GLY A 87 -5.48 14.32 -16.83
CA GLY A 87 -5.47 14.21 -18.30
C GLY A 87 -6.31 13.05 -18.85
N GLU A 88 -6.39 11.93 -18.13
CA GLU A 88 -7.07 10.72 -18.57
C GLU A 88 -8.13 10.30 -17.55
N LYS A 89 -9.40 10.33 -17.94
CA LYS A 89 -10.50 9.90 -17.07
C LYS A 89 -10.60 8.39 -17.08
N LEU A 90 -9.89 7.72 -16.19
CA LEU A 90 -10.10 6.30 -15.95
C LEU A 90 -11.46 6.08 -15.25
N PRO A 91 -12.30 5.17 -15.74
CA PRO A 91 -13.59 4.88 -15.12
C PRO A 91 -13.37 4.25 -13.73
N PHE A 92 -14.24 4.62 -12.79
CA PHE A 92 -14.17 4.21 -11.39
C PHE A 92 -13.98 2.70 -11.18
N HIS A 93 -14.74 1.87 -11.88
CA HIS A 93 -14.66 0.41 -11.74
C HIS A 93 -13.28 -0.16 -12.11
N ARG A 94 -12.57 0.44 -13.07
CA ARG A 94 -11.21 0.01 -13.44
C ARG A 94 -10.20 0.36 -12.36
N LEU A 95 -10.29 1.56 -11.80
CA LEU A 95 -9.45 1.97 -10.67
C LEU A 95 -9.73 1.12 -9.44
N LEU A 96 -11.00 0.75 -9.19
CA LEU A 96 -11.39 -0.15 -8.11
C LEU A 96 -10.71 -1.53 -8.25
N LEU A 97 -10.72 -2.10 -9.46
CA LEU A 97 -10.05 -3.37 -9.73
C LEU A 97 -8.52 -3.27 -9.52
N ILE A 98 -7.89 -2.21 -10.03
CA ILE A 98 -6.44 -1.99 -9.84
C ILE A 98 -6.10 -1.82 -8.36
N GLN A 99 -6.90 -1.05 -7.63
CA GLN A 99 -6.71 -0.79 -6.20
C GLN A 99 -6.82 -2.09 -5.40
N ASN A 100 -7.86 -2.88 -5.65
CA ASN A 100 -8.09 -4.15 -4.96
C ASN A 100 -7.01 -5.19 -5.31
N ALA A 101 -6.56 -5.25 -6.57
CA ALA A 101 -5.45 -6.11 -6.96
C ALA A 101 -4.16 -5.74 -6.21
N GLY A 102 -3.87 -4.43 -6.07
CA GLY A 102 -2.72 -3.96 -5.30
C GLY A 102 -2.81 -4.31 -3.82
N ILE A 103 -3.98 -4.10 -3.19
CA ILE A 103 -4.23 -4.46 -1.78
C ILE A 103 -4.07 -5.97 -1.59
N GLY A 104 -4.71 -6.79 -2.44
CA GLY A 104 -4.63 -8.24 -2.36
C GLY A 104 -3.19 -8.75 -2.48
N LEU A 105 -2.41 -8.22 -3.44
CA LEU A 105 -1.00 -8.59 -3.60
C LEU A 105 -0.14 -8.15 -2.40
N ASN A 106 -0.39 -6.98 -1.82
CA ASN A 106 0.30 -6.54 -0.62
C ASN A 106 -0.04 -7.39 0.61
N SER A 107 -1.26 -7.94 0.69
CA SER A 107 -1.67 -8.85 1.77
C SER A 107 -1.04 -10.23 1.64
N LEU A 108 -0.74 -10.67 0.42
CA LEU A 108 -0.09 -11.97 0.15
C LEU A 108 1.45 -11.88 0.14
N SER A 109 2.01 -10.68 0.03
CA SER A 109 3.45 -10.47 -0.07
C SER A 109 4.03 -9.93 1.23
N PRO A 110 5.16 -10.47 1.72
CA PRO A 110 5.87 -9.87 2.85
C PRO A 110 6.42 -8.47 2.54
N VAL A 111 6.54 -8.14 1.24
CA VAL A 111 7.04 -6.84 0.77
C VAL A 111 5.90 -6.03 0.18
N ARG A 112 5.48 -4.99 0.88
CA ARG A 112 4.34 -4.12 0.51
C ARG A 112 4.50 -3.38 -0.83
N VAL A 113 5.70 -3.32 -1.39
CA VAL A 113 5.98 -2.67 -2.70
C VAL A 113 5.41 -3.46 -3.89
N VAL A 114 5.09 -4.74 -3.70
CA VAL A 114 4.58 -5.61 -4.79
C VAL A 114 3.21 -5.13 -5.30
N GLY A 115 2.34 -4.69 -4.40
CA GLY A 115 1.03 -4.15 -4.79
C GLY A 115 1.14 -2.85 -5.58
N GLU A 116 2.03 -1.93 -5.19
CA GLU A 116 2.28 -0.69 -5.93
C GLU A 116 2.88 -0.97 -7.31
N ALA A 117 3.82 -1.92 -7.40
CA ALA A 117 4.38 -2.35 -8.68
C ALA A 117 3.29 -2.93 -9.59
N ALA A 118 2.40 -3.75 -9.05
CA ALA A 118 1.26 -4.30 -9.80
C ALA A 118 0.28 -3.21 -10.26
N GLN A 119 -0.04 -2.24 -9.39
CA GLN A 119 -0.87 -1.09 -9.77
C GLN A 119 -0.23 -0.30 -10.91
N PHE A 120 1.08 -0.02 -10.83
CA PHE A 120 1.83 0.65 -11.89
C PHE A 120 1.79 -0.13 -13.21
N VAL A 121 2.06 -1.44 -13.17
CA VAL A 121 2.01 -2.32 -14.35
C VAL A 121 0.62 -2.35 -14.96
N LEU A 122 -0.43 -2.50 -14.17
CA LEU A 122 -1.81 -2.50 -14.65
C LEU A 122 -2.19 -1.15 -15.29
N LEU A 123 -1.83 -0.03 -14.67
CA LEU A 123 -2.06 1.31 -15.23
C LEU A 123 -1.38 1.47 -16.59
N THR A 124 -0.10 1.12 -16.67
CA THR A 124 0.73 1.42 -17.85
C THR A 124 0.53 0.42 -18.97
N LEU A 125 0.50 -0.89 -18.68
CA LEU A 125 0.42 -1.92 -19.71
C LEU A 125 -1.02 -2.25 -20.10
N ARG A 126 -1.96 -2.31 -19.15
CA ARG A 126 -3.34 -2.70 -19.42
C ARG A 126 -4.21 -1.53 -19.84
N TYR A 127 -4.03 -0.37 -19.19
CA TYR A 127 -4.87 0.81 -19.41
C TYR A 127 -4.15 1.93 -20.16
N ARG A 128 -2.88 1.73 -20.55
CA ARG A 128 -2.07 2.64 -21.37
C ARG A 128 -1.93 4.05 -20.79
N VAL A 129 -2.01 4.18 -19.47
CA VAL A 129 -1.70 5.42 -18.78
C VAL A 129 -0.23 5.74 -18.98
N LYS A 130 0.11 7.02 -19.15
CA LYS A 130 1.51 7.46 -19.24
C LYS A 130 2.26 7.08 -17.96
N ARG A 131 3.47 6.58 -18.11
CA ARG A 131 4.29 6.10 -16.98
C ARG A 131 4.53 7.18 -15.94
N GLU A 132 4.78 8.41 -16.39
CA GLU A 132 4.97 9.58 -15.54
C GLU A 132 3.74 9.92 -14.71
N ASP A 133 2.54 9.85 -15.28
CA ASP A 133 1.29 10.11 -14.59
C ASP A 133 0.95 8.99 -13.59
N ALA A 134 1.23 7.74 -13.95
CA ALA A 134 1.07 6.60 -13.05
C ALA A 134 1.98 6.74 -11.83
N VAL A 135 3.28 7.06 -12.03
CA VAL A 135 4.22 7.27 -10.91
C VAL A 135 3.82 8.48 -10.08
N ALA A 136 3.45 9.60 -10.73
CA ALA A 136 3.07 10.82 -10.03
C ALA A 136 1.82 10.62 -9.15
N THR A 137 0.77 9.99 -9.68
CA THR A 137 -0.47 9.77 -8.94
C THR A 137 -0.29 8.76 -7.80
N LEU A 138 0.44 7.66 -8.02
CA LEU A 138 0.79 6.70 -6.97
C LEU A 138 1.64 7.36 -5.87
N GLY A 139 2.63 8.18 -6.25
CA GLY A 139 3.48 8.90 -5.32
C GLY A 139 2.69 9.88 -4.45
N ILE A 140 1.85 10.73 -5.05
CA ILE A 140 1.01 11.67 -4.31
C ILE A 140 0.04 10.95 -3.36
N GLN A 141 -0.56 9.83 -3.77
CA GLN A 141 -1.38 9.03 -2.86
C GLN A 141 -0.62 8.62 -1.60
N ARG A 142 0.62 8.14 -1.75
CA ARG A 142 1.44 7.73 -0.61
C ARG A 142 1.80 8.89 0.30
N VAL A 143 2.16 10.03 -0.28
CA VAL A 143 2.41 11.25 0.51
C VAL A 143 1.17 11.64 1.31
N LEU A 144 0.00 11.66 0.67
CA LEU A 144 -1.25 11.99 1.36
C LEU A 144 -1.59 10.98 2.47
N ASP A 145 -1.41 9.69 2.21
CA ASP A 145 -1.66 8.64 3.22
C ASP A 145 -0.73 8.80 4.43
N PHE A 146 0.57 9.08 4.22
CA PHE A 146 1.52 9.29 5.31
C PHE A 146 1.29 10.61 6.05
N VAL A 147 1.00 11.70 5.34
CA VAL A 147 0.78 13.02 5.96
C VAL A 147 -0.49 13.01 6.80
N VAL A 148 -1.60 12.56 6.23
CA VAL A 148 -2.89 12.52 6.94
C VAL A 148 -2.87 11.47 8.04
N GLY A 149 -2.35 10.27 7.78
CA GLY A 149 -2.20 9.22 8.79
C GLY A 149 -1.29 9.66 9.94
N GLY A 150 -0.14 10.27 9.64
CA GLY A 150 0.77 10.81 10.64
C GLY A 150 0.12 11.94 11.48
N LEU A 151 -0.67 12.81 10.84
CA LEU A 151 -1.42 13.87 11.54
C LEU A 151 -2.47 13.27 12.49
N LEU A 152 -3.27 12.32 12.01
CA LEU A 152 -4.29 11.67 12.84
C LEU A 152 -3.68 10.90 14.01
N LEU A 153 -2.58 10.17 13.77
CA LEU A 153 -1.83 9.50 14.84
C LEU A 153 -1.24 10.49 15.85
N SER A 154 -0.74 11.63 15.39
CA SER A 154 -0.21 12.68 16.28
C SER A 154 -1.31 13.29 17.14
N ILE A 155 -2.49 13.52 16.57
CA ILE A 155 -3.67 13.97 17.32
C ILE A 155 -4.08 12.89 18.33
N GLY A 156 -4.15 11.62 17.90
CA GLY A 156 -4.46 10.50 18.80
C GLY A 156 -3.51 10.41 19.99
N LEU A 157 -2.19 10.62 19.78
CA LEU A 157 -1.20 10.60 20.85
C LEU A 157 -1.47 11.65 21.96
N VAL A 158 -2.01 12.81 21.58
CA VAL A 158 -2.34 13.87 22.53
C VAL A 158 -3.56 13.52 23.37
N PHE A 159 -4.57 12.88 22.77
CA PHE A 159 -5.85 12.62 23.43
C PHE A 159 -5.96 11.23 24.06
N VAL A 160 -5.11 10.29 23.68
CA VAL A 160 -5.17 8.88 24.09
C VAL A 160 -3.88 8.48 24.81
N PRO A 161 -3.84 8.50 26.16
CA PRO A 161 -2.65 8.14 26.93
C PRO A 161 -2.12 6.74 26.61
N ALA A 162 -2.98 5.78 26.31
CA ALA A 162 -2.60 4.41 25.94
C ALA A 162 -1.75 4.33 24.66
N LEU A 163 -1.76 5.36 23.81
CA LEU A 163 -0.92 5.43 22.60
C LEU A 163 0.54 5.83 22.91
N GLN A 164 0.86 6.26 24.13
CA GLN A 164 2.22 6.65 24.49
C GLN A 164 3.21 5.47 24.37
N ASP A 165 2.75 4.25 24.60
CA ASP A 165 3.55 3.02 24.40
C ASP A 165 3.92 2.80 22.93
N PHE A 166 3.16 3.40 22.01
CA PHE A 166 3.37 3.31 20.56
C PHE A 166 4.09 4.53 19.96
N THR A 167 4.69 5.40 20.80
CA THR A 167 5.35 6.65 20.37
C THR A 167 6.36 6.42 19.25
N TRP A 168 7.12 5.32 19.28
CA TRP A 168 8.09 4.99 18.23
C TRP A 168 7.44 4.74 16.86
N TYR A 169 6.27 4.10 16.82
CA TYR A 169 5.52 3.89 15.57
C TYR A 169 4.98 5.21 15.03
N ILE A 170 4.56 6.10 15.91
CA ILE A 170 4.06 7.44 15.55
C ILE A 170 5.20 8.29 15.00
N LEU A 171 6.35 8.33 15.69
CA LEU A 171 7.56 9.00 15.19
C LEU A 171 8.01 8.43 13.84
N GLY A 172 7.95 7.11 13.67
CA GLY A 172 8.22 6.45 12.40
C GLY A 172 7.29 6.92 11.28
N SER A 173 5.98 7.03 11.56
CA SER A 173 4.99 7.52 10.58
C SER A 173 5.22 8.99 10.21
N ILE A 174 5.52 9.83 11.18
CA ILE A 174 5.85 11.25 10.96
C ILE A 174 7.13 11.38 10.12
N THR A 175 8.17 10.61 10.47
CA THR A 175 9.42 10.58 9.70
C THR A 175 9.17 10.16 8.26
N MET A 176 8.36 9.12 8.02
CA MET A 176 7.97 8.68 6.68
C MET A 176 7.18 9.75 5.92
N ALA A 177 6.32 10.52 6.60
CA ALA A 177 5.62 11.65 5.99
C ALA A 177 6.62 12.71 5.50
N PHE A 178 7.57 13.12 6.35
CA PHE A 178 8.61 14.09 5.96
C PHE A 178 9.51 13.57 4.83
N LEU A 179 9.94 12.32 4.89
CA LEU A 179 10.74 11.69 3.83
C LEU A 179 9.98 11.64 2.51
N SER A 180 8.68 11.33 2.55
CA SER A 180 7.82 11.28 1.37
C SER A 180 7.64 12.66 0.73
N ILE A 181 7.40 13.70 1.54
CA ILE A 181 7.33 15.10 1.10
C ILE A 181 8.67 15.53 0.50
N GLY A 182 9.77 15.21 1.20
CA GLY A 182 11.13 15.51 0.75
C GLY A 182 11.46 14.83 -0.59
N ALA A 183 11.09 13.57 -0.76
CA ALA A 183 11.28 12.82 -2.01
C ALA A 183 10.52 13.46 -3.17
N VAL A 184 9.25 13.84 -2.97
CA VAL A 184 8.46 14.56 -3.98
C VAL A 184 9.08 15.92 -4.29
N GLY A 185 9.50 16.68 -3.26
CA GLY A 185 10.20 17.95 -3.42
C GLY A 185 11.48 17.82 -4.24
N LEU A 186 12.28 16.79 -3.94
CA LEU A 186 13.54 16.50 -4.64
C LEU A 186 13.29 16.13 -6.12
N VAL A 187 12.27 15.32 -6.41
CA VAL A 187 11.86 15.00 -7.78
C VAL A 187 11.42 16.26 -8.53
N ILE A 188 10.64 17.13 -7.90
CA ILE A 188 10.20 18.41 -8.50
C ILE A 188 11.40 19.31 -8.79
N TRP A 189 12.36 19.36 -7.89
CA TRP A 189 13.55 20.22 -8.02
C TRP A 189 14.61 19.64 -8.98
N SER A 190 14.51 18.35 -9.31
CA SER A 190 15.46 17.61 -10.13
C SER A 190 15.80 18.25 -11.49
N LYS A 191 14.90 19.06 -12.06
CA LYS A 191 15.17 19.80 -13.32
C LYS A 191 16.35 20.79 -13.26
N GLY A 192 16.75 21.22 -12.06
CA GLY A 192 17.87 22.14 -11.84
C GLY A 192 19.19 21.44 -11.50
N VAL A 193 19.19 20.11 -11.30
CA VAL A 193 20.37 19.37 -10.86
C VAL A 193 21.10 18.78 -12.07
N PRO A 194 22.36 19.22 -12.34
CA PRO A 194 23.18 18.64 -13.41
C PRO A 194 23.37 17.15 -13.19
N GLY A 195 23.07 16.33 -14.19
CA GLY A 195 23.19 14.88 -14.14
C GLY A 195 21.89 14.11 -13.91
N LEU A 196 20.86 14.67 -13.27
CA LEU A 196 19.54 14.03 -13.17
C LEU A 196 18.76 14.01 -14.48
N ASN A 197 19.12 14.88 -15.43
CA ASN A 197 18.58 14.88 -16.80
C ASN A 197 18.87 13.58 -17.58
N ARG A 198 19.78 12.74 -17.07
CA ARG A 198 20.05 11.40 -17.63
C ARG A 198 18.89 10.40 -17.40
N PHE A 199 17.97 10.73 -16.49
CA PHE A 199 16.83 9.88 -16.17
C PHE A 199 15.53 10.48 -16.73
N PRO A 200 15.13 10.17 -17.97
CA PRO A 200 13.99 10.82 -18.63
C PRO A 200 12.67 10.59 -17.87
N LEU A 201 12.51 9.44 -17.22
CA LEU A 201 11.33 9.16 -16.41
C LEU A 201 11.22 10.08 -15.19
N LEU A 202 12.32 10.42 -14.52
CA LEU A 202 12.30 11.34 -13.37
C LEU A 202 11.92 12.76 -13.82
N VAL A 203 12.47 13.20 -14.96
CA VAL A 203 12.17 14.53 -15.50
C VAL A 203 10.70 14.67 -15.92
N SER A 204 10.15 13.64 -16.58
CA SER A 204 8.73 13.64 -16.99
C SER A 204 7.80 13.53 -15.77
N THR A 205 8.12 12.67 -14.80
CA THR A 205 7.37 12.59 -13.53
C THR A 205 7.36 13.91 -12.78
N ALA A 206 8.49 14.65 -12.75
CA ALA A 206 8.53 15.98 -12.16
C ALA A 206 7.58 16.97 -12.86
N GLY A 207 7.38 16.82 -14.16
CA GLY A 207 6.37 17.57 -14.92
C GLY A 207 4.95 17.28 -14.46
N SER A 208 4.58 16.01 -14.41
CA SER A 208 3.26 15.54 -13.94
C SER A 208 2.98 15.93 -12.50
N LEU A 209 3.97 15.81 -11.60
CA LEU A 209 3.86 16.25 -10.20
C LEU A 209 3.62 17.76 -10.09
N ARG A 210 4.34 18.58 -10.84
CA ARG A 210 4.12 20.04 -10.84
C ARG A 210 2.72 20.40 -11.35
N HIS A 211 2.23 19.68 -12.36
CA HIS A 211 0.89 19.88 -12.89
C HIS A 211 -0.16 19.53 -11.84
N LEU A 212 -0.02 18.40 -11.14
CA LEU A 212 -0.88 17.99 -10.03
C LEU A 212 -0.88 19.01 -8.88
N ILE A 213 0.28 19.50 -8.47
CA ILE A 213 0.38 20.48 -7.37
C ILE A 213 -0.22 21.84 -7.77
N ARG A 214 -0.13 22.23 -9.04
CA ARG A 214 -0.79 23.45 -9.55
C ARG A 214 -2.31 23.32 -9.62
N ALA A 215 -2.84 22.13 -9.77
CA ALA A 215 -4.26 21.82 -9.74
C ALA A 215 -4.80 21.85 -8.30
N ARG A 216 -4.81 23.04 -7.67
CA ARG A 216 -5.11 23.24 -6.25
C ARG A 216 -6.45 22.65 -5.81
N SER A 217 -7.50 22.77 -6.62
CA SER A 217 -8.83 22.25 -6.27
C SER A 217 -8.85 20.73 -6.22
N GLN A 218 -8.20 20.05 -7.18
CA GLN A 218 -8.09 18.59 -7.19
C GLN A 218 -7.24 18.08 -6.04
N LEU A 219 -6.13 18.78 -5.74
CA LEU A 219 -5.30 18.44 -4.60
C LEU A 219 -6.04 18.62 -3.28
N ALA A 220 -6.75 19.75 -3.09
CA ALA A 220 -7.56 20.00 -1.91
C ALA A 220 -8.68 18.96 -1.76
N SER A 221 -9.38 18.63 -2.85
CA SER A 221 -10.37 17.54 -2.86
C SER A 221 -9.75 16.20 -2.48
N SER A 222 -8.55 15.89 -2.98
CA SER A 222 -7.84 14.66 -2.64
C SER A 222 -7.43 14.62 -1.17
N VAL A 223 -7.01 15.74 -0.58
CA VAL A 223 -6.74 15.84 0.88
C VAL A 223 -8.02 15.60 1.69
N GLY A 224 -9.13 16.28 1.34
CA GLY A 224 -10.41 16.09 2.02
C GLY A 224 -10.92 14.64 1.92
N LEU A 225 -10.81 14.03 0.73
CA LEU A 225 -11.16 12.62 0.52
C LEU A 225 -10.23 11.68 1.30
N THR A 226 -8.96 12.04 1.50
CA THR A 226 -8.04 11.25 2.33
C THR A 226 -8.47 11.28 3.79
N LEU A 227 -8.81 12.45 4.32
CA LEU A 227 -9.37 12.58 5.67
C LEU A 227 -10.66 11.76 5.81
N GLY A 228 -11.60 11.94 4.88
CA GLY A 228 -12.86 11.18 4.86
C GLY A 228 -12.64 9.66 4.83
N TYR A 229 -11.69 9.19 4.02
CA TYR A 229 -11.32 7.78 3.97
C TYR A 229 -10.80 7.26 5.33
N TRP A 230 -9.88 7.97 5.97
CA TRP A 230 -9.33 7.57 7.26
C TRP A 230 -10.37 7.61 8.38
N LEU A 231 -11.23 8.62 8.40
CA LEU A 231 -12.33 8.71 9.37
C LEU A 231 -13.35 7.59 9.19
N LEU A 232 -13.74 7.27 7.95
CA LEU A 232 -14.63 6.14 7.66
C LEU A 232 -14.02 4.80 8.05
N LEU A 233 -12.72 4.63 7.83
CA LEU A 233 -12.00 3.44 8.22
C LEU A 233 -11.95 3.28 9.74
N GLY A 234 -11.64 4.36 10.47
CA GLY A 234 -11.67 4.40 11.92
C GLY A 234 -13.07 4.12 12.48
N LEU A 235 -14.09 4.77 11.91
CA LEU A 235 -15.48 4.54 12.30
C LEU A 235 -15.93 3.09 12.05
N SER A 236 -15.52 2.50 10.92
CA SER A 236 -15.78 1.09 10.63
C SER A 236 -15.17 0.17 11.69
N ALA A 237 -13.92 0.43 12.08
CA ALA A 237 -13.24 -0.34 13.12
C ALA A 237 -13.91 -0.16 14.49
N TRP A 238 -14.29 1.07 14.83
CA TRP A 238 -14.98 1.38 16.08
C TRP A 238 -16.34 0.69 16.16
N VAL A 239 -17.16 0.73 15.10
CA VAL A 239 -18.46 0.04 15.04
C VAL A 239 -18.27 -1.46 15.24
N LEU A 240 -17.24 -2.06 14.62
CA LEU A 240 -16.96 -3.49 14.79
C LEU A 240 -16.57 -3.81 16.23
N ALA A 241 -15.67 -3.04 16.82
CA ALA A 241 -15.25 -3.21 18.22
C ALA A 241 -16.42 -3.06 19.21
N SER A 242 -17.30 -2.06 18.98
CA SER A 242 -18.53 -1.90 19.79
C SER A 242 -19.46 -3.11 19.68
N GLY A 243 -19.55 -3.72 18.49
CA GLY A 243 -20.31 -4.96 18.27
C GLY A 243 -19.72 -6.18 18.98
N MET A 244 -18.45 -6.14 19.34
CA MET A 244 -17.75 -7.16 20.14
C MET A 244 -17.81 -6.88 21.65
N GLY A 245 -18.55 -5.85 22.08
CA GLY A 245 -18.62 -5.46 23.49
C GLY A 245 -17.36 -4.80 24.03
N ILE A 246 -16.46 -4.37 23.14
CA ILE A 246 -15.24 -3.64 23.52
C ILE A 246 -15.64 -2.16 23.67
N GLU A 247 -15.67 -1.67 24.91
CA GLU A 247 -15.96 -0.25 25.18
C GLU A 247 -14.75 0.61 24.81
N ILE A 248 -14.74 1.08 23.56
CA ILE A 248 -13.78 2.08 23.09
C ILE A 248 -14.52 3.40 22.99
N SER A 249 -14.08 4.43 23.72
CA SER A 249 -14.60 5.78 23.55
C SER A 249 -14.37 6.23 22.10
N ILE A 250 -15.35 6.91 21.49
CA ILE A 250 -15.24 7.48 20.14
C ILE A 250 -14.04 8.47 20.00
N LEU A 251 -13.58 9.02 21.12
CA LEU A 251 -12.44 9.95 21.18
C LEU A 251 -11.11 9.23 21.42
N VAL A 252 -11.11 7.93 21.55
CA VAL A 252 -9.96 7.03 21.62
C VAL A 252 -9.90 6.26 20.35
#